data_628040c443e299b8f4d328301e403278
#
_entry.id   628040c443e299b8f4d328301e403278
#
_cell.length_a   1.000
_cell.length_b   1.000
_cell.length_c   1.000
_cell.angle_alpha   90.00
_cell.angle_beta   90.00
_cell.angle_gamma   90.00
#
_symmetry.space_group_name_H-M   'P 1'
#
loop_
_entity.id
_entity.type
_entity.pdbx_description
1 polymer ?
#
loop_
_entity_poly.entity_id
_entity_poly.type
_entity_poly.pdbx_seq_one_letter_code
_entity_poly.pdbx_strand_id
1 'polypeptide(L)'
;ALIDTRIEPDLEDLLWNVVNIFHRAGERVERDLDDNEQAQKRLQREQDGSEVRSVELERQIAEGISLIERRDTMEFFREAAADQFRIHARKAWTPRTGSRVNRKAMTSAIIDSRDFLDKRARENARVLLPEGTRIAFTGGPDCNDHSAIWDVLDRVHARHADMVLLHGATPTGAERAA
;
A
#
# COMPACT_ATOMS: atom_id res chain seq x y z
N ALA A 1 -24.21 -24.44 -19.59
CA ALA A 1 -24.88 -23.82 -20.73
C ALA A 1 -24.34 -24.28 -22.09
N LEU A 2 -23.12 -24.87 -22.16
CA LEU A 2 -22.50 -25.38 -23.40
C LEU A 2 -22.53 -26.92 -23.50
N ILE A 3 -22.95 -27.59 -22.44
CA ILE A 3 -23.16 -29.06 -22.42
C ILE A 3 -24.38 -29.38 -23.28
N ASP A 4 -24.34 -30.47 -23.98
CA ASP A 4 -25.36 -30.90 -24.97
C ASP A 4 -25.51 -29.95 -26.18
N THR A 5 -24.48 -29.20 -26.50
CA THR A 5 -24.41 -28.38 -27.71
C THR A 5 -23.38 -28.91 -28.68
N ARG A 6 -23.41 -28.42 -29.93
CA ARG A 6 -22.43 -28.81 -30.97
C ARG A 6 -20.98 -28.36 -30.62
N ILE A 7 -20.81 -27.52 -29.61
CA ILE A 7 -19.51 -27.00 -29.14
C ILE A 7 -18.93 -27.90 -28.02
N GLU A 8 -19.70 -28.83 -27.48
CA GLU A 8 -19.27 -29.71 -26.40
C GLU A 8 -17.93 -30.43 -26.66
N PRO A 9 -17.64 -30.94 -27.88
CA PRO A 9 -16.35 -31.57 -28.18
C PRO A 9 -15.15 -30.62 -28.04
N ASP A 10 -15.35 -29.33 -28.26
CA ASP A 10 -14.31 -28.29 -28.18
C ASP A 10 -14.22 -27.61 -26.79
N LEU A 11 -15.14 -27.97 -25.90
CA LEU A 11 -15.29 -27.27 -24.62
C LEU A 11 -14.03 -27.35 -23.75
N GLU A 12 -13.34 -28.46 -23.73
CA GLU A 12 -12.11 -28.64 -22.98
C GLU A 12 -11.01 -27.68 -23.45
N ASP A 13 -10.79 -27.63 -24.78
CA ASP A 13 -9.76 -26.74 -25.35
C ASP A 13 -10.14 -25.25 -25.19
N LEU A 14 -11.41 -24.92 -25.32
CA LEU A 14 -11.90 -23.56 -25.09
C LEU A 14 -11.65 -23.12 -23.63
N LEU A 15 -12.03 -23.93 -22.66
CA LEU A 15 -11.82 -23.65 -21.25
C LEU A 15 -10.32 -23.60 -20.89
N TRP A 16 -9.52 -24.52 -21.46
CA TRP A 16 -8.07 -24.49 -21.29
C TRP A 16 -7.48 -23.16 -21.78
N ASN A 17 -7.91 -22.68 -22.93
CA ASN A 17 -7.45 -21.42 -23.52
C ASN A 17 -7.89 -20.21 -22.68
N VAL A 18 -9.08 -20.20 -22.10
CA VAL A 18 -9.53 -19.13 -21.20
C VAL A 18 -8.60 -19.00 -19.99
N VAL A 19 -8.24 -20.11 -19.34
CA VAL A 19 -7.28 -20.10 -18.25
C VAL A 19 -5.92 -19.59 -18.71
N ASN A 20 -5.47 -20.05 -19.88
CA ASN A 20 -4.18 -19.67 -20.46
C ASN A 20 -4.08 -18.18 -20.78
N ILE A 21 -5.19 -17.52 -21.17
CA ILE A 21 -5.23 -16.07 -21.40
C ILE A 21 -4.84 -15.31 -20.11
N PHE A 22 -5.47 -15.66 -18.99
CA PHE A 22 -5.18 -15.03 -17.71
C PHE A 22 -3.78 -15.38 -17.19
N HIS A 23 -3.36 -16.62 -17.36
CA HIS A 23 -2.00 -17.04 -17.03
C HIS A 23 -0.95 -16.22 -17.78
N ARG A 24 -1.08 -16.07 -19.10
CA ARG A 24 -0.18 -15.27 -19.93
C ARG A 24 -0.24 -13.77 -19.60
N ALA A 25 -1.42 -13.27 -19.23
CA ALA A 25 -1.55 -11.89 -18.77
C ALA A 25 -0.79 -11.67 -17.44
N GLY A 26 -0.92 -12.60 -16.49
CA GLY A 26 -0.15 -12.58 -15.23
C GLY A 26 1.36 -12.62 -15.47
N GLU A 27 1.85 -13.51 -16.37
CA GLU A 27 3.29 -13.58 -16.72
C GLU A 27 3.83 -12.26 -17.32
N ARG A 28 3.00 -11.49 -18.05
CA ARG A 28 3.43 -10.16 -18.55
C ARG A 28 3.54 -9.17 -17.41
N VAL A 29 2.54 -9.12 -16.53
CA VAL A 29 2.55 -8.22 -15.38
C VAL A 29 3.72 -8.55 -14.43
N GLU A 30 4.08 -9.83 -14.26
CA GLU A 30 5.26 -10.22 -13.47
C GLU A 30 6.56 -9.64 -14.08
N ARG A 31 6.72 -9.66 -15.41
CA ARG A 31 7.89 -9.02 -16.04
C ARG A 31 7.90 -7.51 -15.85
N ASP A 32 6.73 -6.87 -16.01
CA ASP A 32 6.60 -5.42 -15.77
C ASP A 32 6.94 -5.07 -14.32
N LEU A 33 6.62 -5.95 -13.35
CA LEU A 33 6.99 -5.81 -11.94
C LEU A 33 8.51 -5.93 -11.72
N ASP A 34 9.16 -6.92 -12.36
CA ASP A 34 10.61 -7.10 -12.29
C ASP A 34 11.34 -5.85 -12.84
N ASP A 35 10.85 -5.30 -13.96
CA ASP A 35 11.40 -4.09 -14.57
C ASP A 35 11.17 -2.85 -13.67
N ASN A 36 9.99 -2.71 -13.08
CA ASN A 36 9.67 -1.65 -12.13
C ASN A 36 10.55 -1.73 -10.88
N GLU A 37 10.78 -2.92 -10.33
CA GLU A 37 11.67 -3.12 -9.19
C GLU A 37 13.10 -2.66 -9.49
N GLN A 38 13.61 -2.97 -10.68
CA GLN A 38 14.94 -2.53 -11.11
C GLN A 38 14.99 -0.99 -11.26
N ALA A 39 13.94 -0.39 -11.82
CA ALA A 39 13.84 1.06 -11.95
C ALA A 39 13.81 1.76 -10.59
N GLN A 40 13.04 1.25 -9.63
CA GLN A 40 12.99 1.77 -8.26
C GLN A 40 14.36 1.69 -7.57
N LYS A 41 15.05 0.52 -7.65
CA LYS A 41 16.38 0.34 -7.08
C LYS A 41 17.41 1.31 -7.68
N ARG A 42 17.31 1.60 -8.99
CA ARG A 42 18.16 2.60 -9.65
C ARG A 42 17.88 3.99 -9.12
N LEU A 43 16.62 4.42 -9.11
CA LEU A 43 16.22 5.74 -8.63
C LEU A 43 16.56 5.96 -7.14
N GLN A 44 16.46 4.93 -6.31
CA GLN A 44 16.89 4.99 -4.91
C GLN A 44 18.40 5.27 -4.76
N ARG A 45 19.23 4.64 -5.59
CA ARG A 45 20.70 4.87 -5.57
C ARG A 45 21.08 6.26 -6.08
N GLU A 46 20.29 6.78 -7.02
CA GLU A 46 20.52 8.08 -7.66
C GLU A 46 19.91 9.26 -6.90
N GLN A 47 19.31 9.02 -5.72
CA GLN A 47 18.76 10.07 -4.88
C GLN A 47 19.87 11.04 -4.43
N ASP A 48 19.68 12.32 -4.80
CA ASP A 48 20.58 13.43 -4.45
C ASP A 48 19.89 14.49 -3.57
N GLY A 49 18.66 14.18 -3.11
CA GLY A 49 17.83 15.10 -2.34
C GLY A 49 17.05 16.10 -3.21
N SER A 50 17.13 16.00 -4.55
CA SER A 50 16.33 16.86 -5.43
C SER A 50 14.86 16.41 -5.44
N GLU A 51 13.97 17.38 -5.49
CA GLU A 51 12.52 17.15 -5.55
C GLU A 51 12.12 16.35 -6.79
N VAL A 52 12.74 16.64 -7.94
CA VAL A 52 12.46 15.96 -9.21
C VAL A 52 12.70 14.46 -9.11
N ARG A 53 13.84 14.03 -8.57
CA ARG A 53 14.17 12.61 -8.41
C ARG A 53 13.27 11.91 -7.39
N SER A 54 12.86 12.64 -6.37
CA SER A 54 11.93 12.14 -5.38
C SER A 54 10.53 11.90 -5.97
N VAL A 55 10.04 12.82 -6.79
CA VAL A 55 8.75 12.68 -7.50
C VAL A 55 8.80 11.53 -8.50
N GLU A 56 9.91 11.35 -9.20
CA GLU A 56 10.08 10.23 -10.13
C GLU A 56 10.06 8.87 -9.42
N LEU A 57 10.73 8.76 -8.26
CA LEU A 57 10.67 7.56 -7.44
C LEU A 57 9.25 7.28 -6.94
N GLU A 58 8.53 8.30 -6.46
CA GLU A 58 7.13 8.15 -6.03
C GLU A 58 6.23 7.65 -7.16
N ARG A 59 6.44 8.15 -8.38
CA ARG A 59 5.72 7.69 -9.56
C ARG A 59 5.97 6.20 -9.83
N GLN A 60 7.23 5.76 -9.79
CA GLN A 60 7.57 4.35 -9.99
C GLN A 60 7.00 3.44 -8.89
N ILE A 61 6.93 3.93 -7.66
CA ILE A 61 6.30 3.22 -6.56
C ILE A 61 4.79 3.06 -6.81
N ALA A 62 4.10 4.14 -7.19
CA ALA A 62 2.67 4.10 -7.49
C ALA A 62 2.36 3.14 -8.65
N GLU A 63 3.21 3.13 -9.69
CA GLU A 63 3.11 2.17 -10.79
C GLU A 63 3.29 0.73 -10.32
N GLY A 64 4.27 0.45 -9.45
CA GLY A 64 4.49 -0.87 -8.86
C GLY A 64 3.28 -1.37 -8.07
N ILE A 65 2.63 -0.51 -7.29
CA ILE A 65 1.40 -0.85 -6.57
C ILE A 65 0.29 -1.22 -7.56
N SER A 66 0.09 -0.44 -8.61
CA SER A 66 -0.90 -0.72 -9.65
C SER A 66 -0.64 -2.05 -10.37
N LEU A 67 0.62 -2.36 -10.64
CA LEU A 67 1.02 -3.64 -11.24
C LEU A 67 0.71 -4.83 -10.33
N ILE A 68 0.90 -4.70 -9.01
CA ILE A 68 0.52 -5.76 -8.06
C ILE A 68 -0.98 -6.00 -8.07
N GLU A 69 -1.79 -4.96 -8.03
CA GLU A 69 -3.25 -5.09 -8.08
C GLU A 69 -3.70 -5.77 -9.37
N ARG A 70 -3.07 -5.42 -10.49
CA ARG A 70 -3.32 -6.07 -11.79
C ARG A 70 -2.92 -7.54 -11.78
N ARG A 71 -1.76 -7.88 -11.23
CA ARG A 71 -1.30 -9.26 -11.08
C ARG A 71 -2.30 -10.09 -10.26
N ASP A 72 -2.67 -9.59 -9.09
CA ASP A 72 -3.58 -10.28 -8.18
C ASP A 72 -4.96 -10.49 -8.83
N THR A 73 -5.41 -9.51 -9.62
CA THR A 73 -6.62 -9.62 -10.43
C THR A 73 -6.52 -10.72 -11.49
N MET A 74 -5.39 -10.79 -12.22
CA MET A 74 -5.17 -11.83 -13.23
C MET A 74 -5.06 -13.22 -12.60
N GLU A 75 -4.44 -13.33 -11.44
CA GLU A 75 -4.40 -14.59 -10.67
C GLU A 75 -5.79 -15.02 -10.23
N PHE A 76 -6.60 -14.11 -9.72
CA PHE A 76 -7.98 -14.40 -9.32
C PHE A 76 -8.80 -14.95 -10.50
N PHE A 77 -8.75 -14.28 -11.65
CA PHE A 77 -9.48 -14.77 -12.84
C PHE A 77 -8.92 -16.08 -13.36
N ARG A 78 -7.61 -16.29 -13.32
CA ARG A 78 -6.99 -17.56 -13.68
C ARG A 78 -7.51 -18.70 -12.80
N GLU A 79 -7.53 -18.51 -11.47
CA GLU A 79 -8.01 -19.55 -10.54
C GLU A 79 -9.50 -19.84 -10.76
N ALA A 80 -10.33 -18.81 -10.92
CA ALA A 80 -11.75 -18.97 -11.18
C ALA A 80 -11.99 -19.74 -12.51
N ALA A 81 -11.24 -19.40 -13.55
CA ALA A 81 -11.33 -20.11 -14.83
C ALA A 81 -10.78 -21.56 -14.72
N ALA A 82 -9.71 -21.78 -13.96
CA ALA A 82 -9.13 -23.11 -13.73
C ALA A 82 -10.10 -24.03 -12.96
N ASP A 83 -10.87 -23.48 -12.03
CA ASP A 83 -11.92 -24.23 -11.34
C ASP A 83 -13.03 -24.68 -12.31
N GLN A 84 -13.45 -23.81 -13.23
CA GLN A 84 -14.41 -24.20 -14.27
C GLN A 84 -13.83 -25.26 -15.20
N PHE A 85 -12.57 -25.12 -15.62
CA PHE A 85 -11.87 -26.15 -16.39
C PHE A 85 -11.86 -27.49 -15.65
N ARG A 86 -11.51 -27.50 -14.36
CA ARG A 86 -11.45 -28.69 -13.52
C ARG A 86 -12.81 -29.40 -13.41
N ILE A 87 -13.90 -28.64 -13.29
CA ILE A 87 -15.26 -29.18 -13.20
C ILE A 87 -15.64 -29.90 -14.51
N HIS A 88 -15.32 -29.32 -15.67
CA HIS A 88 -15.72 -29.82 -16.96
C HIS A 88 -14.76 -30.87 -17.52
N ALA A 89 -13.45 -30.63 -17.42
CA ALA A 89 -12.42 -31.54 -17.95
C ALA A 89 -12.04 -32.66 -16.96
N ARG A 90 -12.53 -32.60 -15.70
CA ARG A 90 -12.21 -33.54 -14.60
C ARG A 90 -10.72 -33.74 -14.35
N LYS A 91 -9.91 -32.73 -14.70
CA LYS A 91 -8.46 -32.68 -14.48
C LYS A 91 -8.02 -31.27 -14.11
N ALA A 92 -6.91 -31.15 -13.39
CA ALA A 92 -6.34 -29.84 -13.08
C ALA A 92 -5.77 -29.19 -14.35
N TRP A 93 -5.97 -27.88 -14.47
CA TRP A 93 -5.30 -27.11 -15.51
C TRP A 93 -3.79 -27.01 -15.25
N THR A 94 -3.00 -27.21 -16.27
CA THR A 94 -1.55 -26.96 -16.24
C THR A 94 -1.13 -26.22 -17.49
N PRO A 95 -0.20 -25.24 -17.39
CA PRO A 95 0.34 -24.59 -18.58
C PRO A 95 1.13 -25.58 -19.42
N ARG A 96 1.09 -25.44 -20.74
CA ARG A 96 1.86 -26.26 -21.68
C ARG A 96 3.36 -25.93 -21.63
N THR A 97 3.69 -24.68 -21.25
CA THR A 97 5.06 -24.18 -21.09
C THR A 97 5.09 -23.25 -19.88
N GLY A 98 6.18 -23.29 -19.12
CA GLY A 98 6.36 -22.47 -17.93
C GLY A 98 5.87 -23.15 -16.64
N SER A 99 6.09 -22.48 -15.53
CA SER A 99 5.72 -22.93 -14.19
C SER A 99 4.53 -22.13 -13.71
N ARG A 100 3.63 -22.78 -12.97
CA ARG A 100 2.55 -22.11 -12.25
C ARG A 100 3.14 -21.45 -11.02
N VAL A 101 3.46 -20.15 -11.10
CA VAL A 101 3.99 -19.39 -9.98
C VAL A 101 2.89 -18.52 -9.40
N ASN A 102 2.57 -18.72 -8.11
CA ASN A 102 1.75 -17.83 -7.31
C ASN A 102 2.68 -17.02 -6.41
N ARG A 103 3.05 -15.83 -6.82
CA ARG A 103 3.81 -14.91 -5.98
C ARG A 103 2.85 -13.97 -5.25
N LYS A 104 2.33 -14.41 -4.11
CA LYS A 104 1.51 -13.55 -3.24
C LYS A 104 2.31 -12.59 -2.37
N ALA A 105 3.63 -12.69 -2.37
CA ALA A 105 4.49 -11.80 -1.58
C ALA A 105 4.67 -10.45 -2.28
N MET A 106 4.56 -9.37 -1.51
CA MET A 106 5.03 -8.06 -1.95
C MET A 106 6.54 -8.16 -2.21
N THR A 107 7.00 -7.59 -3.33
CA THR A 107 8.44 -7.54 -3.60
C THR A 107 9.14 -6.70 -2.53
N SER A 108 10.41 -7.00 -2.24
CA SER A 108 11.21 -6.23 -1.28
C SER A 108 11.24 -4.74 -1.65
N ALA A 109 11.32 -4.40 -2.94
CA ALA A 109 11.29 -3.02 -3.42
C ALA A 109 10.02 -2.26 -3.03
N ILE A 110 8.86 -2.93 -2.96
CA ILE A 110 7.60 -2.29 -2.56
C ILE A 110 7.55 -2.08 -1.05
N ILE A 111 8.09 -3.01 -0.26
CA ILE A 111 8.23 -2.85 1.18
C ILE A 111 9.16 -1.67 1.48
N ASP A 112 10.34 -1.64 0.85
CA ASP A 112 11.31 -0.55 0.99
C ASP A 112 10.73 0.80 0.53
N SER A 113 9.88 0.78 -0.49
CA SER A 113 9.21 1.95 -1.03
C SER A 113 8.13 2.51 -0.10
N ARG A 114 7.35 1.65 0.56
CA ARG A 114 6.39 2.08 1.59
C ARG A 114 7.11 2.70 2.78
N ASP A 115 8.18 2.08 3.25
CA ASP A 115 9.00 2.61 4.33
C ASP A 115 9.61 3.98 3.97
N PHE A 116 10.01 4.16 2.72
CA PHE A 116 10.49 5.45 2.20
C PHE A 116 9.37 6.52 2.19
N LEU A 117 8.18 6.19 1.69
CA LEU A 117 7.04 7.11 1.67
C LEU A 117 6.59 7.49 3.08
N ASP A 118 6.54 6.52 3.99
CA ASP A 118 6.20 6.76 5.39
C ASP A 118 7.23 7.66 6.07
N LYS A 119 8.53 7.43 5.79
CA LYS A 119 9.61 8.27 6.30
C LYS A 119 9.49 9.70 5.76
N ARG A 120 9.25 9.87 4.46
CA ARG A 120 9.06 11.18 3.84
C ARG A 120 7.81 11.89 4.35
N ALA A 121 6.69 11.18 4.50
CA ALA A 121 5.47 11.74 5.08
C ALA A 121 5.71 12.23 6.52
N ARG A 122 6.48 11.48 7.31
CA ARG A 122 6.90 11.89 8.67
C ARG A 122 7.84 13.10 8.63
N GLU A 123 8.78 13.18 7.68
CA GLU A 123 9.68 14.32 7.51
C GLU A 123 8.92 15.57 7.08
N ASN A 124 7.99 15.47 6.11
CA ASN A 124 7.14 16.57 5.69
C ASN A 124 6.21 17.05 6.82
N ALA A 125 5.68 16.12 7.62
CA ALA A 125 4.90 16.48 8.81
C ALA A 125 5.75 17.19 9.87
N ARG A 126 7.04 16.86 9.99
CA ARG A 126 7.97 17.52 10.90
C ARG A 126 8.24 18.98 10.54
N VAL A 127 8.28 19.30 9.25
CA VAL A 127 8.47 20.70 8.77
C VAL A 127 7.31 21.60 9.18
N LEU A 128 6.12 21.04 9.37
CA LEU A 128 4.92 21.77 9.80
C LEU A 128 4.77 21.84 11.33
N LEU A 129 5.61 21.13 12.08
CA LEU A 129 5.58 21.15 13.55
C LEU A 129 6.62 22.15 14.07
N PRO A 130 6.25 23.06 14.98
CA PRO A 130 7.22 23.94 15.62
C PRO A 130 8.33 23.14 16.29
N GLU A 131 9.56 23.65 16.22
CA GLU A 131 10.69 23.11 16.98
C GLU A 131 10.53 23.45 18.45
N GLY A 132 10.80 22.52 19.36
CA GLY A 132 10.75 22.73 20.79
C GLY A 132 10.47 21.44 21.59
N THR A 133 10.48 21.61 22.91
CA THR A 133 10.17 20.51 23.83
C THR A 133 8.70 20.14 23.75
N ARG A 134 8.40 18.91 23.32
CA ARG A 134 7.01 18.45 23.11
C ARG A 134 6.41 18.02 24.45
N ILE A 135 5.34 18.67 24.84
CA ILE A 135 4.58 18.38 26.05
C ILE A 135 3.20 17.88 25.65
N ALA A 136 2.87 16.65 26.02
CA ALA A 136 1.53 16.09 25.81
C ALA A 136 0.60 16.61 26.91
N PHE A 137 -0.53 17.17 26.51
CA PHE A 137 -1.60 17.59 27.40
C PHE A 137 -2.85 16.76 27.11
N THR A 138 -3.37 16.10 28.13
CA THR A 138 -4.63 15.34 28.05
C THR A 138 -5.51 15.72 29.22
N GLY A 139 -6.81 15.86 28.96
CA GLY A 139 -7.77 16.20 29.99
C GLY A 139 -9.15 15.61 29.71
N GLY A 140 -9.95 15.46 30.76
CA GLY A 140 -11.30 14.92 30.63
C GLY A 140 -12.25 15.88 29.91
N PRO A 141 -13.29 15.37 29.22
CA PRO A 141 -14.26 16.17 28.49
C PRO A 141 -15.13 17.07 29.38
N ASP A 142 -15.21 16.75 30.65
CA ASP A 142 -15.99 17.49 31.65
C ASP A 142 -15.14 18.44 32.52
N CYS A 143 -13.84 18.51 32.29
CA CYS A 143 -12.93 19.36 33.03
C CYS A 143 -12.98 20.79 32.45
N ASN A 144 -13.67 21.70 33.17
CA ASN A 144 -13.86 23.10 32.78
C ASN A 144 -13.18 24.11 33.75
N ASP A 145 -12.29 23.66 34.62
CA ASP A 145 -11.51 24.52 35.48
C ASP A 145 -10.35 25.15 34.73
N HIS A 146 -10.66 26.21 33.99
CA HIS A 146 -9.68 26.97 33.19
C HIS A 146 -8.53 27.50 34.01
N SER A 147 -8.79 27.97 35.27
CA SER A 147 -7.76 28.55 36.14
C SER A 147 -6.73 27.49 36.50
N ALA A 148 -7.18 26.30 36.94
CA ALA A 148 -6.27 25.21 37.30
C ALA A 148 -5.47 24.72 36.10
N ILE A 149 -6.09 24.67 34.89
CA ILE A 149 -5.42 24.27 33.67
C ILE A 149 -4.29 25.26 33.34
N TRP A 150 -4.59 26.53 33.33
CA TRP A 150 -3.60 27.59 33.01
C TRP A 150 -2.48 27.66 34.05
N ASP A 151 -2.78 27.53 35.32
CA ASP A 151 -1.75 27.47 36.40
C ASP A 151 -0.78 26.28 36.19
N VAL A 152 -1.26 25.15 35.65
CA VAL A 152 -0.41 24.02 35.34
C VAL A 152 0.42 24.32 34.09
N LEU A 153 -0.18 24.85 33.03
CA LEU A 153 0.50 25.19 31.79
C LEU A 153 1.59 26.26 32.01
N ASP A 154 1.30 27.26 32.79
CA ASP A 154 2.29 28.30 33.13
C ASP A 154 3.49 27.74 33.90
N ARG A 155 3.26 26.80 34.82
CA ARG A 155 4.35 26.13 35.54
C ARG A 155 5.18 25.24 34.61
N VAL A 156 4.56 24.60 33.64
CA VAL A 156 5.27 23.80 32.65
C VAL A 156 6.06 24.70 31.70
N HIS A 157 5.44 25.78 31.21
CA HIS A 157 6.10 26.77 30.35
C HIS A 157 7.30 27.44 31.05
N ALA A 158 7.19 27.74 32.35
CA ALA A 158 8.31 28.28 33.14
C ALA A 158 9.52 27.31 33.20
N ARG A 159 9.30 25.99 33.05
CA ARG A 159 10.37 24.98 33.00
C ARG A 159 10.87 24.71 31.59
N HIS A 160 10.02 24.87 30.60
CA HIS A 160 10.26 24.55 29.18
C HIS A 160 9.77 25.74 28.35
N ALA A 161 10.57 26.80 28.29
CA ALA A 161 10.20 28.03 27.60
C ALA A 161 9.99 27.84 26.09
N ASP A 162 10.56 26.78 25.53
CA ASP A 162 10.45 26.33 24.13
C ASP A 162 9.36 25.26 23.94
N MET A 163 8.45 25.10 24.91
CA MET A 163 7.46 24.00 24.83
C MET A 163 6.55 24.14 23.64
N VAL A 164 6.28 22.98 23.02
CA VAL A 164 5.23 22.74 21.99
C VAL A 164 4.16 21.88 22.61
N LEU A 165 2.97 22.45 22.81
CA LEU A 165 1.85 21.73 23.40
C LEU A 165 1.18 20.82 22.36
N LEU A 166 1.05 19.52 22.69
CA LEU A 166 0.35 18.53 21.89
C LEU A 166 -0.92 18.09 22.62
N HIS A 167 -2.08 18.27 21.99
CA HIS A 167 -3.37 17.87 22.58
C HIS A 167 -4.30 17.27 21.50
N GLY A 168 -5.33 16.56 21.93
CA GLY A 168 -6.26 15.85 21.03
C GLY A 168 -7.28 16.74 20.34
N ALA A 169 -7.27 18.08 20.60
CA ALA A 169 -8.19 19.05 20.02
C ALA A 169 -9.68 18.70 20.21
N THR A 170 -10.03 18.13 21.37
CA THR A 170 -11.44 17.84 21.68
C THR A 170 -12.24 19.15 21.75
N PRO A 171 -13.49 19.17 21.24
CA PRO A 171 -14.30 20.39 21.20
C PRO A 171 -14.82 20.86 22.57
N THR A 172 -14.62 20.05 23.62
CA THR A 172 -15.09 20.31 24.99
C THR A 172 -14.04 19.94 26.02
N GLY A 173 -14.18 20.48 27.22
CA GLY A 173 -13.34 20.14 28.38
C GLY A 173 -11.95 20.78 28.37
N ALA A 174 -11.00 20.14 29.07
CA ALA A 174 -9.68 20.69 29.34
C ALA A 174 -8.87 21.01 28.08
N GLU A 175 -8.96 20.20 27.04
CA GLU A 175 -8.20 20.39 25.79
C GLU A 175 -8.67 21.61 24.97
N ARG A 176 -9.91 22.06 25.16
CA ARG A 176 -10.41 23.29 24.57
C ARG A 176 -9.89 24.54 25.31
N ALA A 177 -9.57 24.37 26.58
CA ALA A 177 -9.11 25.49 27.44
C ALA A 177 -7.61 25.76 27.34
N ALA A 178 -6.83 24.74 26.87
CA ALA A 178 -5.39 24.81 26.67
C ALA A 178 -5.03 25.46 25.33
#